data_061d7725fe45120ed11a56666fee3e44
#
_entry.id   061d7725fe45120ed11a56666fee3e44
#
_cell.length_a   1.000
_cell.length_b   1.000
_cell.length_c   1.000
_cell.angle_alpha   90.00
_cell.angle_beta   90.00
_cell.angle_gamma   90.00
#
_symmetry.space_group_name_H-M   'P 1'
#
loop_
_entity.id
_entity.type
_entity.pdbx_description
1 polymer ?
#
loop_
_entity_poly.entity_id
_entity_poly.type
_entity_poly.pdbx_seq_one_letter_code
_entity_poly.pdbx_strand_id
1 'polypeptide(L)'
;MDASEGQVDIFLQPGELFVGDAGWRIRTLLGSCVSITLWHPASRLGGMSHFLLPSRGSPRLLGQGLDGRYGDEALQAMLEDFERAGVRPVQCQAKIFGGGNMFPGQSRAGAMQVGQRNGEAARALLCEYGIPVVGESLFGFGHRQIIFDVDAGDVWSCQVAPGSSDTASDELAQGVWP
;
A
#
# COMPACT_ATOMS: atom_id res chain seq x y z
N MET A 1 0.81 7.00 -29.29
CA MET A 1 -0.43 7.40 -28.62
C MET A 1 -0.19 7.21 -27.12
N ASP A 2 -0.03 8.32 -26.43
CA ASP A 2 0.20 8.32 -24.98
C ASP A 2 -1.03 7.79 -24.25
N ALA A 3 -0.88 6.67 -23.57
CA ALA A 3 -1.94 6.05 -22.76
C ALA A 3 -2.25 6.82 -21.45
N SER A 4 -1.79 8.06 -21.33
CA SER A 4 -1.97 8.90 -20.13
C SER A 4 -3.11 9.93 -20.24
N GLU A 5 -3.80 10.00 -21.37
CA GLU A 5 -4.93 10.91 -21.52
C GLU A 5 -6.21 10.26 -20.94
N GLY A 6 -6.50 10.55 -19.69
CA GLY A 6 -7.77 10.21 -19.07
C GLY A 6 -7.73 9.58 -17.68
N GLN A 7 -6.57 9.24 -17.15
CA GLN A 7 -6.49 8.73 -15.76
C GLN A 7 -6.53 9.87 -14.75
N VAL A 8 -7.24 9.65 -13.65
CA VAL A 8 -7.32 10.58 -12.52
C VAL A 8 -6.33 10.14 -11.44
N ASP A 9 -5.47 11.05 -11.02
CA ASP A 9 -4.53 10.82 -9.92
C ASP A 9 -5.20 11.10 -8.57
N ILE A 10 -4.99 10.20 -7.62
CA ILE A 10 -5.30 10.43 -6.21
C ILE A 10 -4.06 10.15 -5.36
N PHE A 11 -3.77 11.05 -4.42
CA PHE A 11 -2.69 10.89 -3.46
C PHE A 11 -3.25 10.52 -2.09
N LEU A 12 -2.81 9.41 -1.52
CA LEU A 12 -3.22 8.96 -0.20
C LEU A 12 -2.33 9.58 0.88
N GLN A 13 -2.96 10.24 1.84
CA GLN A 13 -2.35 10.62 3.10
C GLN A 13 -2.30 9.42 4.06
N PRO A 14 -1.45 9.45 5.12
CA PRO A 14 -1.47 8.41 6.15
C PRO A 14 -2.87 8.17 6.71
N GLY A 15 -3.28 6.92 6.75
CA GLY A 15 -4.61 6.50 7.21
C GLY A 15 -5.69 6.50 6.15
N GLU A 16 -5.40 6.96 4.94
CA GLU A 16 -6.35 6.91 3.82
C GLU A 16 -6.26 5.60 3.04
N LEU A 17 -7.34 5.27 2.39
CA LEU A 17 -7.43 4.19 1.42
C LEU A 17 -8.38 4.59 0.29
N PHE A 18 -8.24 3.96 -0.87
CA PHE A 18 -9.07 4.22 -2.01
C PHE A 18 -9.25 2.94 -2.83
N VAL A 19 -10.46 2.73 -3.34
CA VAL A 19 -10.79 1.67 -4.30
C VAL A 19 -11.46 2.29 -5.52
N GLY A 20 -10.97 1.96 -6.70
CA GLY A 20 -11.50 2.49 -7.95
C GLY A 20 -11.24 1.57 -9.14
N ASP A 21 -11.79 1.95 -10.29
CA ASP A 21 -11.67 1.24 -11.55
C ASP A 21 -10.40 1.66 -12.35
N ALA A 22 -10.31 1.20 -13.59
CA ALA A 22 -9.19 1.45 -14.51
C ALA A 22 -8.89 2.93 -14.77
N GLY A 23 -9.81 3.85 -14.49
CA GLY A 23 -9.62 5.29 -14.67
C GLY A 23 -8.74 5.95 -13.61
N TRP A 24 -8.24 5.20 -12.62
CA TRP A 24 -7.52 5.75 -11.49
C TRP A 24 -6.05 5.35 -11.43
N ARG A 25 -5.24 6.28 -10.95
CA ARG A 25 -3.86 6.06 -10.56
C ARG A 25 -3.69 6.54 -9.12
N ILE A 26 -3.28 5.62 -8.23
CA ILE A 26 -3.22 5.87 -6.79
C ILE A 26 -1.75 6.03 -6.38
N ARG A 27 -1.44 7.10 -5.65
CA ARG A 27 -0.07 7.46 -5.26
C ARG A 27 0.03 7.67 -3.77
N THR A 28 1.20 7.37 -3.21
CA THR A 28 1.53 7.69 -1.81
C THR A 28 3.04 7.73 -1.57
N LEU A 29 3.41 8.25 -0.40
CA LEU A 29 4.77 8.29 0.10
C LEU A 29 4.83 7.55 1.44
N LEU A 30 5.70 6.53 1.54
CA LEU A 30 5.80 5.63 2.68
C LEU A 30 7.16 5.74 3.36
N GLY A 31 7.17 5.92 4.68
CA GLY A 31 8.33 5.66 5.53
C GLY A 31 8.19 4.30 6.21
N SER A 32 7.94 4.28 7.52
CA SER A 32 7.62 3.06 8.29
C SER A 32 6.20 2.53 8.05
N CYS A 33 5.32 3.34 7.46
CA CYS A 33 3.99 2.92 7.04
C CYS A 33 4.05 1.89 5.91
N VAL A 34 2.94 1.20 5.69
CA VAL A 34 2.82 0.18 4.65
C VAL A 34 1.57 0.41 3.81
N SER A 35 1.70 0.18 2.51
CA SER A 35 0.59 0.08 1.57
C SER A 35 0.37 -1.37 1.17
N ILE A 36 -0.88 -1.80 1.18
CA ILE A 36 -1.35 -2.98 0.48
C ILE A 36 -2.07 -2.51 -0.77
N THR A 37 -1.69 -3.02 -1.93
CA THR A 37 -2.48 -2.89 -3.15
C THR A 37 -3.25 -4.17 -3.39
N LEU A 38 -4.52 -4.04 -3.77
CA LEU A 38 -5.36 -5.14 -4.24
C LEU A 38 -5.76 -4.87 -5.68
N TRP A 39 -5.72 -5.88 -6.51
CA TRP A 39 -6.12 -5.77 -7.90
C TRP A 39 -6.87 -7.01 -8.38
N HIS A 40 -8.01 -6.81 -9.05
CA HIS A 40 -8.77 -7.85 -9.69
C HIS A 40 -8.63 -7.74 -11.22
N PRO A 41 -7.87 -8.65 -11.87
CA PRO A 41 -7.53 -8.52 -13.28
C PRO A 41 -8.74 -8.45 -14.21
N ALA A 42 -9.75 -9.27 -13.97
CA ALA A 42 -10.89 -9.39 -14.88
C ALA A 42 -11.75 -8.11 -14.95
N SER A 43 -11.96 -7.42 -13.83
CA SER A 43 -12.74 -6.18 -13.79
C SER A 43 -11.90 -4.92 -13.78
N ARG A 44 -10.57 -5.06 -13.66
CA ARG A 44 -9.64 -3.94 -13.47
C ARG A 44 -10.06 -3.02 -12.31
N LEU A 45 -10.53 -3.64 -11.23
CA LEU A 45 -10.80 -2.98 -9.96
C LEU A 45 -9.55 -3.03 -9.11
N GLY A 46 -9.13 -1.90 -8.58
CA GLY A 46 -7.93 -1.82 -7.75
C GLY A 46 -8.13 -0.95 -6.53
N GLY A 47 -7.39 -1.24 -5.48
CA GLY A 47 -7.38 -0.46 -4.26
C GLY A 47 -6.01 -0.38 -3.65
N MET A 48 -5.76 0.68 -2.89
CA MET A 48 -4.53 0.88 -2.14
C MET A 48 -4.84 1.49 -0.79
N SER A 49 -4.12 1.04 0.24
CA SER A 49 -4.17 1.59 1.59
C SER A 49 -2.86 2.25 1.97
N HIS A 50 -2.89 3.09 3.00
CA HIS A 50 -1.71 3.65 3.65
C HIS A 50 -1.90 3.56 5.16
N PHE A 51 -1.52 2.43 5.76
CA PHE A 51 -1.70 2.24 7.19
C PHE A 51 -0.42 2.49 7.99
N LEU A 52 -0.59 2.88 9.26
CA LEU A 52 0.48 3.28 10.16
C LEU A 52 0.86 2.19 11.15
N LEU A 53 -0.10 1.39 11.56
CA LEU A 53 0.04 0.35 12.58
C LEU A 53 -0.70 -0.92 12.16
N PRO A 54 -0.27 -2.10 12.63
CA PRO A 54 -0.92 -3.37 12.27
C PRO A 54 -2.39 -3.45 12.68
N SER A 55 -2.71 -2.97 13.88
CA SER A 55 -4.05 -2.98 14.47
C SER A 55 -4.16 -1.90 15.53
N ARG A 56 -5.40 -1.58 15.97
CA ARG A 56 -5.59 -0.56 17.02
C ARG A 56 -5.21 -1.02 18.43
N GLY A 57 -4.92 -2.30 18.62
CA GLY A 57 -4.51 -2.86 19.92
C GLY A 57 -5.63 -3.04 20.95
N SER A 58 -6.85 -2.61 20.65
CA SER A 58 -8.04 -2.77 21.48
C SER A 58 -9.24 -3.10 20.62
N PRO A 59 -10.27 -3.78 21.15
CA PRO A 59 -11.49 -4.05 20.40
C PRO A 59 -12.15 -2.75 19.93
N ARG A 60 -12.67 -2.77 18.70
CA ARG A 60 -13.46 -1.67 18.17
C ARG A 60 -14.76 -1.55 18.95
N LEU A 61 -15.11 -0.31 19.34
CA LEU A 61 -16.34 -0.05 20.06
C LEU A 61 -17.56 -0.16 19.13
N LEU A 62 -18.71 -0.50 19.72
CA LEU A 62 -19.96 -0.57 18.98
C LEU A 62 -20.27 0.79 18.32
N GLY A 63 -20.59 0.76 17.02
CA GLY A 63 -20.85 1.97 16.22
C GLY A 63 -19.60 2.71 15.73
N GLN A 64 -18.41 2.27 16.09
CA GLN A 64 -17.16 2.82 15.61
C GLN A 64 -16.85 2.26 14.20
N GLY A 65 -16.62 3.15 13.22
CA GLY A 65 -16.26 2.77 11.86
C GLY A 65 -14.87 2.15 11.75
N LEU A 66 -14.58 1.57 10.59
CA LEU A 66 -13.24 1.11 10.23
C LEU A 66 -12.30 2.31 10.06
N ASP A 67 -11.07 2.16 10.52
CA ASP A 67 -10.06 3.20 10.51
C ASP A 67 -8.85 2.76 9.69
N GLY A 68 -8.62 3.44 8.58
CA GLY A 68 -7.53 3.12 7.64
C GLY A 68 -6.12 3.31 8.19
N ARG A 69 -5.95 3.86 9.40
CA ARG A 69 -4.66 3.92 10.09
C ARG A 69 -4.17 2.53 10.54
N TYR A 70 -5.08 1.57 10.68
CA TYR A 70 -4.79 0.22 11.13
C TYR A 70 -4.88 -0.77 9.97
N GLY A 71 -3.86 -1.60 9.81
CA GLY A 71 -3.72 -2.48 8.66
C GLY A 71 -4.85 -3.49 8.49
N ASP A 72 -5.28 -4.10 9.58
CA ASP A 72 -6.42 -5.03 9.61
C ASP A 72 -7.73 -4.36 9.18
N GLU A 73 -8.00 -3.16 9.69
CA GLU A 73 -9.21 -2.41 9.35
C GLU A 73 -9.14 -1.80 7.94
N ALA A 74 -7.98 -1.34 7.51
CA ALA A 74 -7.77 -0.83 6.16
C ALA A 74 -8.01 -1.92 5.11
N LEU A 75 -7.48 -3.12 5.33
CA LEU A 75 -7.70 -4.26 4.44
C LEU A 75 -9.17 -4.66 4.43
N GLN A 76 -9.81 -4.75 5.60
CA GLN A 76 -11.24 -5.04 5.69
C GLN A 76 -12.08 -4.03 4.90
N ALA A 77 -11.80 -2.74 5.05
CA ALA A 77 -12.53 -1.68 4.33
C ALA A 77 -12.40 -1.81 2.81
N MET A 78 -11.18 -2.08 2.32
CA MET A 78 -10.99 -2.33 0.88
C MET A 78 -11.75 -3.57 0.42
N LEU A 79 -11.71 -4.66 1.17
CA LEU A 79 -12.39 -5.91 0.81
C LEU A 79 -13.92 -5.73 0.79
N GLU A 80 -14.48 -4.94 1.69
CA GLU A 80 -15.91 -4.60 1.65
C GLU A 80 -16.30 -3.87 0.37
N ASP A 81 -15.45 -2.97 -0.12
CA ASP A 81 -15.67 -2.28 -1.41
C ASP A 81 -15.56 -3.23 -2.60
N PHE A 82 -14.59 -4.16 -2.58
CA PHE A 82 -14.48 -5.21 -3.61
C PHE A 82 -15.69 -6.14 -3.61
N GLU A 83 -16.16 -6.56 -2.45
CA GLU A 83 -17.34 -7.41 -2.31
C GLU A 83 -18.62 -6.73 -2.83
N ARG A 84 -18.79 -5.42 -2.59
CA ARG A 84 -19.88 -4.64 -3.16
C ARG A 84 -19.85 -4.61 -4.69
N ALA A 85 -18.66 -4.71 -5.27
CA ALA A 85 -18.47 -4.84 -6.72
C ALA A 85 -18.58 -6.30 -7.23
N GLY A 86 -18.91 -7.26 -6.36
CA GLY A 86 -19.04 -8.67 -6.70
C GLY A 86 -17.72 -9.43 -6.79
N VAL A 87 -16.63 -8.90 -6.25
CA VAL A 87 -15.29 -9.51 -6.27
C VAL A 87 -14.97 -10.12 -4.92
N ARG A 88 -14.64 -11.41 -4.91
CA ARG A 88 -14.21 -12.11 -3.68
C ARG A 88 -12.72 -11.92 -3.43
N PRO A 89 -12.28 -11.89 -2.16
CA PRO A 89 -10.87 -11.70 -1.79
C PRO A 89 -9.89 -12.63 -2.53
N VAL A 90 -10.22 -13.90 -2.64
CA VAL A 90 -9.39 -14.91 -3.30
C VAL A 90 -9.20 -14.70 -4.82
N GLN A 91 -9.99 -13.83 -5.43
CA GLN A 91 -9.88 -13.46 -6.84
C GLN A 91 -8.92 -12.28 -7.07
N CYS A 92 -8.47 -11.64 -6.00
CA CYS A 92 -7.56 -10.51 -6.04
C CYS A 92 -6.11 -10.96 -6.02
N GLN A 93 -5.25 -10.11 -6.55
CA GLN A 93 -3.80 -10.16 -6.38
C GLN A 93 -3.36 -9.01 -5.48
N ALA A 94 -2.47 -9.28 -4.55
CA ALA A 94 -1.94 -8.25 -3.65
C ALA A 94 -0.46 -7.98 -3.91
N LYS A 95 -0.07 -6.72 -3.65
CA LYS A 95 1.33 -6.32 -3.54
C LYS A 95 1.50 -5.49 -2.27
N ILE A 96 2.71 -5.52 -1.68
CA ILE A 96 2.99 -4.87 -0.39
C ILE A 96 4.22 -3.99 -0.53
N PHE A 97 4.12 -2.75 -0.02
CA PHE A 97 5.21 -1.77 -0.11
C PHE A 97 5.36 -1.01 1.21
N GLY A 98 6.58 -0.64 1.55
CA GLY A 98 6.87 0.22 2.69
C GLY A 98 7.65 -0.45 3.81
N GLY A 99 7.31 -0.10 5.05
CA GLY A 99 7.98 -0.65 6.24
C GLY A 99 9.45 -0.26 6.37
N GLY A 100 9.84 0.90 5.84
CA GLY A 100 11.22 1.38 5.85
C GLY A 100 11.68 1.86 7.23
N ASN A 101 12.99 1.86 7.43
CA ASN A 101 13.64 2.50 8.57
C ASN A 101 14.05 3.92 8.17
N MET A 102 13.46 4.91 8.84
CA MET A 102 13.71 6.33 8.56
C MET A 102 14.91 6.89 9.29
N PHE A 103 15.45 6.18 10.29
CA PHE A 103 16.49 6.66 11.19
C PHE A 103 17.65 5.66 11.31
N PRO A 104 18.43 5.45 10.21
CA PRO A 104 19.60 4.58 10.27
C PRO A 104 20.63 5.16 11.23
N GLY A 105 21.18 4.33 12.11
CA GLY A 105 22.17 4.73 13.13
C GLY A 105 21.57 5.18 14.47
N GLN A 106 20.27 5.39 14.59
CA GLN A 106 19.60 5.49 15.88
C GLN A 106 19.17 4.10 16.33
N SER A 107 20.00 3.44 17.07
CA SER A 107 19.78 2.10 17.66
C SER A 107 18.70 2.12 18.75
N ARG A 108 17.58 2.80 18.52
CA ARG A 108 16.39 2.60 19.35
C ARG A 108 15.60 1.47 18.73
N ALA A 109 15.68 0.32 19.36
CA ALA A 109 14.96 -0.91 18.99
C ALA A 109 13.47 -0.71 18.65
N GLY A 110 12.84 0.40 19.12
CA GLY A 110 11.45 0.72 18.87
C GLY A 110 11.13 1.24 17.46
N ALA A 111 11.97 2.09 16.84
CA ALA A 111 11.66 2.72 15.54
C ALA A 111 11.83 1.75 14.36
N MET A 112 12.85 0.86 14.44
CA MET A 112 13.06 -0.20 13.43
C MET A 112 11.94 -1.25 13.46
N GLN A 113 11.37 -1.48 14.63
CA GLN A 113 10.32 -2.47 14.83
C GLN A 113 8.97 -2.08 14.22
N VAL A 114 8.64 -0.79 14.09
CA VAL A 114 7.34 -0.36 13.55
C VAL A 114 7.21 -0.74 12.08
N GLY A 115 8.16 -0.37 11.24
CA GLY A 115 8.14 -0.70 9.81
C GLY A 115 8.13 -2.21 9.55
N GLN A 116 8.96 -2.94 10.28
CA GLN A 116 9.00 -4.40 10.19
C GLN A 116 7.68 -5.04 10.63
N ARG A 117 7.12 -4.62 11.75
CA ARG A 117 5.80 -5.10 12.22
C ARG A 117 4.70 -4.84 11.21
N ASN A 118 4.69 -3.66 10.60
CA ASN A 118 3.71 -3.31 9.58
C ASN A 118 3.81 -4.21 8.35
N GLY A 119 5.03 -4.46 7.85
CA GLY A 119 5.25 -5.33 6.70
C GLY A 119 4.90 -6.79 6.97
N GLU A 120 5.31 -7.31 8.11
CA GLU A 120 4.98 -8.68 8.53
C GLU A 120 3.48 -8.86 8.77
N ALA A 121 2.83 -7.85 9.36
CA ALA A 121 1.38 -7.85 9.55
C ALA A 121 0.63 -7.88 8.21
N ALA A 122 1.07 -7.11 7.23
CA ALA A 122 0.49 -7.13 5.89
C ALA A 122 0.55 -8.52 5.26
N ARG A 123 1.71 -9.18 5.34
CA ARG A 123 1.86 -10.56 4.85
C ARG A 123 0.92 -11.54 5.55
N ALA A 124 0.83 -11.45 6.88
CA ALA A 124 -0.02 -12.32 7.68
C ALA A 124 -1.51 -12.12 7.38
N LEU A 125 -1.96 -10.87 7.28
CA LEU A 125 -3.34 -10.51 6.95
C LEU A 125 -3.75 -11.05 5.57
N LEU A 126 -2.92 -10.86 4.56
CA LEU A 126 -3.22 -11.35 3.21
C LEU A 126 -3.25 -12.87 3.15
N CYS A 127 -2.36 -13.54 3.89
CA CYS A 127 -2.37 -14.99 4.04
C CYS A 127 -3.67 -15.48 4.70
N GLU A 128 -4.13 -14.82 5.74
CA GLU A 128 -5.38 -15.16 6.46
C GLU A 128 -6.60 -15.04 5.56
N TYR A 129 -6.67 -14.03 4.70
CA TYR A 129 -7.74 -13.86 3.71
C TYR A 129 -7.59 -14.73 2.46
N GLY A 130 -6.49 -15.47 2.32
CA GLY A 130 -6.23 -16.31 1.15
C GLY A 130 -5.92 -15.51 -0.11
N ILE A 131 -5.39 -14.29 0.02
CA ILE A 131 -5.06 -13.41 -1.10
C ILE A 131 -3.59 -13.62 -1.48
N PRO A 132 -3.28 -14.03 -2.72
CA PRO A 132 -1.90 -14.23 -3.14
C PRO A 132 -1.14 -12.90 -3.21
N VAL A 133 0.04 -12.86 -2.62
CA VAL A 133 1.00 -11.76 -2.74
C VAL A 133 1.88 -12.03 -3.95
N VAL A 134 1.71 -11.22 -4.99
CA VAL A 134 2.42 -11.40 -6.27
C VAL A 134 3.64 -10.48 -6.41
N GLY A 135 3.84 -9.57 -5.46
CA GLY A 135 5.01 -8.70 -5.41
C GLY A 135 5.12 -7.96 -4.09
N GLU A 136 6.34 -7.63 -3.71
CA GLU A 136 6.57 -6.81 -2.54
C GLU A 136 7.88 -6.03 -2.64
N SER A 137 7.90 -4.85 -2.02
CA SER A 137 9.10 -4.06 -1.78
C SER A 137 9.03 -3.49 -0.37
N LEU A 138 9.61 -4.23 0.57
CA LEU A 138 9.52 -3.96 2.00
C LEU A 138 10.87 -3.70 2.63
N PHE A 139 10.83 -2.93 3.72
CA PHE A 139 11.97 -2.68 4.61
C PHE A 139 13.08 -1.82 3.99
N GLY A 140 14.29 -1.95 4.47
CA GLY A 140 15.40 -1.10 4.06
C GLY A 140 15.37 0.28 4.70
N PHE A 141 16.15 1.22 4.17
CA PHE A 141 16.33 2.56 4.74
C PHE A 141 15.66 3.61 3.87
N GLY A 142 15.13 4.66 4.53
CA GLY A 142 14.53 5.79 3.86
C GLY A 142 13.05 5.59 3.51
N HIS A 143 12.53 6.54 2.78
CA HIS A 143 11.15 6.54 2.32
C HIS A 143 11.01 5.96 0.91
N ARG A 144 9.76 5.67 0.52
CA ARG A 144 9.44 5.01 -0.73
C ARG A 144 8.23 5.68 -1.36
N GLN A 145 8.38 6.09 -2.61
CA GLN A 145 7.26 6.59 -3.41
C GLN A 145 6.61 5.44 -4.17
N ILE A 146 5.29 5.38 -4.16
CA ILE A 146 4.49 4.34 -4.81
C ILE A 146 3.51 4.98 -5.77
N ILE A 147 3.39 4.39 -6.96
CA ILE A 147 2.39 4.75 -7.98
C ILE A 147 1.73 3.45 -8.45
N PHE A 148 0.44 3.33 -8.22
CA PHE A 148 -0.35 2.19 -8.64
C PHE A 148 -1.28 2.57 -9.79
N ASP A 149 -1.06 1.98 -10.95
CA ASP A 149 -1.93 2.08 -12.12
C ASP A 149 -3.00 0.97 -12.05
N VAL A 150 -4.23 1.37 -11.83
CA VAL A 150 -5.33 0.42 -11.68
C VAL A 150 -5.71 -0.24 -13.00
N ASP A 151 -5.48 0.42 -14.15
CA ASP A 151 -5.79 -0.17 -15.46
C ASP A 151 -4.94 -1.41 -15.75
N ALA A 152 -3.63 -1.31 -15.53
CA ALA A 152 -2.67 -2.39 -15.79
C ALA A 152 -2.44 -3.32 -14.59
N GLY A 153 -2.74 -2.85 -13.38
CA GLY A 153 -2.37 -3.54 -12.13
C GLY A 153 -0.90 -3.36 -11.74
N ASP A 154 -0.19 -2.48 -12.44
CA ASP A 154 1.24 -2.25 -12.21
C ASP A 154 1.48 -1.28 -11.06
N VAL A 155 2.56 -1.53 -10.32
CA VAL A 155 3.02 -0.61 -9.26
C VAL A 155 4.49 -0.24 -9.51
N TRP A 156 4.75 1.06 -9.57
CA TRP A 156 6.12 1.60 -9.56
C TRP A 156 6.48 1.97 -8.12
N SER A 157 7.67 1.53 -7.71
CA SER A 157 8.21 1.82 -6.39
C SER A 157 9.62 2.37 -6.52
N CYS A 158 9.86 3.52 -5.92
CA CYS A 158 11.18 4.14 -5.84
C CYS A 158 11.54 4.41 -4.38
N GLN A 159 12.61 3.83 -3.90
CA GLN A 159 13.12 4.05 -2.55
C GLN A 159 14.20 5.12 -2.56
N VAL A 160 14.06 6.11 -1.68
CA VAL A 160 14.98 7.23 -1.52
C VAL A 160 15.72 7.09 -0.18
N ALA A 161 17.05 7.07 -0.24
CA ALA A 161 17.87 6.97 0.96
C ALA A 161 17.73 8.23 1.84
N PRO A 162 17.84 8.09 3.20
CA PRO A 162 17.81 9.23 4.09
C PRO A 162 18.93 10.22 3.77
N GLY A 163 18.59 11.51 3.67
CA GLY A 163 19.56 12.59 3.43
C GLY A 163 19.90 12.89 1.98
N SER A 164 19.30 12.22 0.99
CA SER A 164 19.37 12.64 -0.40
C SER A 164 18.38 13.79 -0.62
N SER A 165 18.88 14.95 -1.03
CA SER A 165 18.03 16.07 -1.42
C SER A 165 17.19 15.72 -2.64
N ASP A 166 15.93 16.14 -2.64
CA ASP A 166 14.98 16.01 -3.75
C ASP A 166 15.52 16.59 -5.08
N THR A 167 16.26 15.80 -5.81
CA THR A 167 16.55 16.02 -7.22
C THR A 167 16.11 14.83 -8.06
N ALA A 168 15.16 14.05 -7.56
CA ALA A 168 14.64 12.87 -8.24
C ALA A 168 13.38 13.20 -9.07
N SER A 169 13.49 14.17 -10.00
CA SER A 169 12.48 14.31 -11.05
C SER A 169 12.74 13.38 -12.24
N ASP A 170 13.85 12.63 -12.25
CA ASP A 170 14.33 11.97 -13.47
C ASP A 170 14.82 10.51 -13.33
N GLU A 171 14.66 9.85 -12.17
CA GLU A 171 15.00 8.42 -12.05
C GLU A 171 13.79 7.55 -11.67
N LEU A 172 12.80 7.54 -12.55
CA LEU A 172 11.64 6.61 -12.53
C LEU A 172 12.02 5.23 -13.10
N ALA A 173 13.15 4.67 -12.75
CA ALA A 173 13.61 3.44 -13.38
C ALA A 173 14.17 2.39 -12.42
N GLN A 174 13.55 2.15 -11.27
CA GLN A 174 13.95 0.98 -10.49
C GLN A 174 12.73 0.27 -9.91
N GLY A 175 12.27 -0.74 -10.64
CA GLY A 175 11.31 -1.71 -10.17
C GLY A 175 9.86 -1.48 -10.61
N VAL A 176 9.59 -1.74 -11.89
CA VAL A 176 8.22 -2.04 -12.32
C VAL A 176 7.90 -3.46 -11.86
N TRP A 177 6.89 -3.61 -11.03
CA TRP A 177 6.34 -4.91 -10.65
C TRP A 177 5.09 -5.16 -11.48
N PRO A 178 5.18 -5.99 -12.53
CA PRO A 178 4.01 -6.33 -13.33
C PRO A 178 2.98 -7.15 -12.56
#